data_68ffefbf4e45652fcde93677077cf882
#
_entry.id   68ffefbf4e45652fcde93677077cf882
#
_cell.length_a   1.000
_cell.length_b   1.000
_cell.length_c   1.000
_cell.angle_alpha   90.00
_cell.angle_beta   90.00
_cell.angle_gamma   90.00
#
_symmetry.space_group_name_H-M   'P 1'
#
loop_
_entity.id
_entity.type
_entity.pdbx_description
1 polymer ?
#
loop_
_entity_poly.entity_id
_entity_poly.type
_entity_poly.pdbx_seq_one_letter_code
_entity_poly.pdbx_strand_id
1 'polypeptide(L)' 'MSAASWVPAYIGLGSNLDDPVAQLGRAFAELAALPASRLIARSRLYRSAPLGGLSQPDYVNAVAAILTRLEAPVLLE' A
#
# COMPACT_ATOMS: atom_id res chain seq x y z
N MET A 1 18.01 22.22 -8.54
CA MET A 1 17.27 21.20 -7.80
C MET A 1 17.03 19.99 -8.69
N SER A 2 17.23 18.84 -8.16
CA SER A 2 17.07 17.63 -8.94
C SER A 2 15.71 16.99 -8.67
N ALA A 3 14.84 16.96 -9.67
CA ALA A 3 13.62 16.18 -9.61
C ALA A 3 13.89 14.68 -9.73
N ALA A 4 15.17 14.30 -9.94
CA ALA A 4 15.53 12.91 -10.16
C ALA A 4 15.85 12.14 -8.88
N SER A 5 15.82 12.81 -7.73
CA SER A 5 16.12 12.14 -6.46
C SER A 5 15.08 11.10 -6.12
N TRP A 6 15.55 9.93 -5.75
CA TRP A 6 14.70 8.85 -5.25
C TRP A 6 14.43 9.09 -3.77
N VAL A 7 13.19 8.99 -3.38
CA VAL A 7 12.75 9.22 -2.00
C VAL A 7 12.03 7.97 -1.51
N PRO A 8 12.35 7.49 -0.31
CA PRO A 8 11.58 6.38 0.25
C PRO A 8 10.19 6.83 0.68
N ALA A 9 9.22 5.98 0.47
CA ALA A 9 7.85 6.19 0.93
C ALA A 9 7.30 4.88 1.46
N TYR A 10 6.54 4.97 2.54
CA TYR A 10 5.90 3.81 3.15
C TYR A 10 4.39 3.97 2.99
N ILE A 11 3.76 2.93 2.48
CA ILE A 11 2.35 2.98 2.12
C ILE A 11 1.62 1.90 2.90
N GLY A 12 0.67 2.32 3.74
CA GLY A 12 -0.19 1.41 4.44
C GLY A 12 -1.36 1.00 3.57
N LEU A 13 -1.69 -0.28 3.58
CA LEU A 13 -2.79 -0.85 2.82
C LEU A 13 -3.71 -1.58 3.77
N GLY A 14 -5.00 -1.50 3.51
CA GLY A 14 -5.97 -2.24 4.30
C GLY A 14 -7.26 -2.45 3.55
N SER A 15 -7.88 -3.60 3.78
CA SER A 15 -9.17 -3.91 3.20
C SER A 15 -9.88 -4.95 4.06
N ASN A 16 -11.21 -4.87 4.14
CA ASN A 16 -12.01 -5.90 4.78
C ASN A 16 -13.21 -6.32 3.93
N LEU A 17 -13.20 -5.96 2.64
CA LEU A 17 -14.31 -6.25 1.71
C LEU A 17 -13.79 -7.05 0.53
N ASP A 18 -14.64 -7.89 -0.03
CA ASP A 18 -14.44 -8.53 -1.34
C ASP A 18 -13.09 -9.20 -1.50
N ASP A 19 -12.78 -10.18 -0.66
CA ASP A 19 -11.52 -10.91 -0.72
C ASP A 19 -10.34 -9.95 -0.48
N PRO A 20 -10.14 -9.54 0.78
CA PRO A 20 -9.11 -8.54 1.08
C PRO A 20 -7.69 -8.98 0.73
N VAL A 21 -7.39 -10.27 0.80
CA VAL A 21 -6.06 -10.76 0.42
C VAL A 21 -5.82 -10.51 -1.06
N ALA A 22 -6.78 -10.80 -1.91
CA ALA A 22 -6.65 -10.54 -3.35
C ALA A 22 -6.58 -9.04 -3.64
N GLN A 23 -7.34 -8.23 -2.90
CA GLN A 23 -7.28 -6.78 -3.08
C GLN A 23 -5.90 -6.22 -2.73
N LEU A 24 -5.31 -6.68 -1.63
CA LEU A 24 -3.95 -6.25 -1.27
C LEU A 24 -2.94 -6.73 -2.31
N GLY A 25 -3.11 -7.93 -2.85
CA GLY A 25 -2.25 -8.42 -3.92
C GLY A 25 -2.29 -7.52 -5.15
N ARG A 26 -3.48 -7.07 -5.53
CA ARG A 26 -3.63 -6.12 -6.64
C ARG A 26 -2.98 -4.78 -6.32
N ALA A 27 -3.14 -4.30 -5.09
CA ALA A 27 -2.53 -3.04 -4.69
C ALA A 27 -1.00 -3.12 -4.75
N PHE A 28 -0.40 -4.21 -4.30
CA PHE A 28 1.04 -4.39 -4.44
C PHE A 28 1.47 -4.41 -5.90
N ALA A 29 0.71 -5.07 -6.76
CA ALA A 29 1.01 -5.11 -8.19
C ALA A 29 0.95 -3.71 -8.81
N GLU A 30 -0.03 -2.90 -8.41
CA GLU A 30 -0.14 -1.53 -8.88
C GLU A 30 1.02 -0.67 -8.39
N LEU A 31 1.43 -0.83 -7.14
CA LEU A 31 2.60 -0.12 -6.62
C LEU A 31 3.87 -0.52 -7.36
N ALA A 32 4.02 -1.80 -7.66
CA ALA A 32 5.19 -2.27 -8.40
C ALA A 32 5.23 -1.72 -9.82
N ALA A 33 4.07 -1.35 -10.38
CA ALA A 33 3.95 -0.82 -11.74
C ALA A 33 3.95 0.71 -11.79
N LEU A 34 4.02 1.40 -10.64
CA LEU A 34 4.03 2.86 -10.62
C LEU A 34 5.21 3.41 -11.43
N PRO A 35 4.96 4.41 -12.31
CA PRO A 35 6.06 5.03 -13.05
C PRO A 35 7.02 5.73 -12.08
N ALA A 36 8.29 5.78 -12.45
CA ALA A 36 9.33 6.45 -11.68
C ALA A 36 9.38 6.00 -10.22
N SER A 37 9.08 4.73 -9.99
CA SER A 37 9.02 4.16 -8.64
C SER A 37 9.47 2.71 -8.66
N ARG A 38 9.89 2.21 -7.50
CA ARG A 38 10.25 0.81 -7.32
C ARG A 38 9.66 0.31 -6.01
N LEU A 39 9.01 -0.83 -6.06
CA LEU A 39 8.61 -1.53 -4.85
C LEU A 39 9.84 -2.28 -4.33
N ILE A 40 10.35 -1.88 -3.16
CA ILE A 40 11.59 -2.43 -2.62
C ILE A 40 11.35 -3.44 -1.51
N ALA A 41 10.20 -3.37 -0.84
CA ALA A 41 9.86 -4.34 0.18
C ALA A 41 8.37 -4.27 0.46
N ARG A 42 7.82 -5.36 0.97
CA ARG A 42 6.46 -5.37 1.48
C ARG A 42 6.39 -6.24 2.72
N SER A 43 5.51 -5.87 3.62
CA SER A 43 5.30 -6.63 4.84
C SER A 43 4.53 -7.91 4.57
N ARG A 44 4.44 -8.75 5.58
CA ARG A 44 3.44 -9.81 5.64
C ARG A 44 2.05 -9.17 5.69
N LEU A 45 1.05 -9.99 5.48
CA LEU A 45 -0.33 -9.59 5.69
C LEU A 45 -0.65 -9.77 7.17
N TYR A 46 -1.33 -8.79 7.73
CA TYR A 46 -1.75 -8.78 9.13
C TYR A 46 -3.25 -8.66 9.21
N ARG A 47 -3.83 -9.35 10.16
CA ARG A 47 -5.27 -9.29 10.40
C ARG A 47 -5.54 -8.40 11.60
N SER A 48 -6.56 -7.56 11.50
CA SER A 48 -6.98 -6.72 12.62
C SER A 48 -8.51 -6.68 12.68
N ALA A 49 -9.03 -6.56 13.91
CA ALA A 49 -10.47 -6.45 14.11
C ALA A 49 -10.95 -5.06 13.75
N PRO A 50 -12.19 -4.93 13.22
CA PRO A 50 -12.77 -3.62 12.97
C PRO A 50 -13.04 -2.89 14.28
N LEU A 51 -12.99 -1.56 14.23
CA LEU A 51 -13.29 -0.72 15.39
C LEU A 51 -14.79 -0.61 15.60
N GLY A 52 -15.19 -0.29 16.83
CA GLY A 52 -16.56 0.10 17.13
C GLY A 52 -17.52 -1.04 17.44
N GLY A 53 -17.04 -2.27 17.53
CA GLY A 53 -17.87 -3.40 17.95
C GLY A 53 -18.95 -3.78 16.95
N LEU A 54 -18.90 -3.28 15.72
CA LEU A 54 -19.85 -3.68 14.68
C LEU A 54 -19.47 -5.03 14.12
N SER A 55 -20.49 -5.77 13.66
CA SER A 55 -20.29 -7.05 13.03
C SER A 55 -19.76 -6.84 11.62
N GLN A 56 -18.46 -6.87 11.46
CA GLN A 56 -17.77 -6.70 10.19
C GLN A 56 -16.67 -7.72 10.07
N PRO A 57 -16.28 -8.09 8.84
CA PRO A 57 -15.09 -8.91 8.66
C PRO A 57 -13.86 -8.21 9.17
N ASP A 58 -12.86 -8.99 9.58
CA ASP A 58 -11.57 -8.46 9.95
C ASP A 58 -10.90 -7.80 8.76
N TYR A 59 -10.11 -6.78 9.07
CA TYR A 59 -9.23 -6.18 8.06
C TYR A 59 -8.03 -7.05 7.82
N VAL A 60 -7.55 -7.03 6.59
CA VAL A 60 -6.21 -7.50 6.23
C VAL A 60 -5.39 -6.27 5.89
N ASN A 61 -4.22 -6.17 6.50
CA ASN A 61 -3.38 -4.98 6.42
C ASN A 61 -1.97 -5.37 5.99
N ALA A 62 -1.30 -4.43 5.34
CA ALA A 62 0.10 -4.59 4.96
C ALA A 62 0.74 -3.22 4.82
N VAL A 63 2.06 -3.22 4.73
CA VAL A 63 2.83 -2.01 4.45
C VAL A 63 3.76 -2.31 3.29
N ALA A 64 3.84 -1.38 2.36
CA ALA A 64 4.80 -1.44 1.27
C ALA A 64 5.83 -0.33 1.44
N ALA A 65 7.07 -0.63 1.10
CA ALA A 65 8.13 0.37 1.01
C ALA A 65 8.50 0.54 -0.45
N ILE A 66 8.49 1.76 -0.92
CA ILE A 66 8.87 2.07 -2.29
C ILE A 66 9.94 3.14 -2.30
N LEU A 67 10.74 3.14 -3.36
CA LEU A 67 11.53 4.30 -3.74
C LEU A 67 10.81 4.97 -4.89
N THR A 68 10.66 6.27 -4.83
CA THR A 68 9.91 6.99 -5.83
C THR A 68 10.53 8.33 -6.13
N ARG A 69 10.33 8.80 -7.35
CA ARG A 69 10.66 10.15 -7.78
C ARG A 69 9.39 10.98 -7.95
N LEU A 70 8.24 10.39 -7.65
CA LEU A 70 6.95 11.08 -7.71
C LEU A 70 6.74 11.90 -6.45
N GLU A 71 6.02 12.99 -6.60
CA GLU A 71 5.59 13.78 -5.45
C GLU A 71 4.38 13.10 -4.78
N ALA A 72 4.20 13.38 -3.49
CA ALA A 72 3.15 12.74 -2.71
C ALA A 72 1.76 12.87 -3.33
N PRO A 73 1.35 14.03 -3.87
CA PRO A 73 0.02 14.12 -4.49
C PRO A 73 -0.19 13.15 -5.65
N VAL A 74 0.87 12.88 -6.41
CA VAL A 74 0.79 11.91 -7.51
C VAL A 74 0.62 10.50 -6.97
N LEU A 75 1.29 10.18 -5.87
CA LEU A 75 1.18 8.86 -5.25
C LEU A 75 -0.21 8.57 -4.72
N LEU A 76 -0.92 9.59 -4.26
CA LEU A 76 -2.23 9.44 -3.65
C LEU A 76 -3.35 9.29 -4.66
N GLU A 77 -3.10 9.55 -5.90
CA GLU A 77 -4.09 9.36 -6.95
C GLU A 77 -4.11 7.93 -7.43
#